data_54b86400c6552deadee2af2a83b58dd1
#
_entry.id   54b86400c6552deadee2af2a83b58dd1
#
_cell.length_a   1.000
_cell.length_b   1.000
_cell.length_c   1.000
_cell.angle_alpha   90.00
_cell.angle_beta   90.00
_cell.angle_gamma   90.00
#
_symmetry.space_group_name_H-M   'P 1'
#
loop_
_entity.id
_entity.type
_entity.pdbx_description
1 polymer ?
#
loop_
_entity_poly.entity_id
_entity_poly.type
_entity_poly.pdbx_seq_one_letter_code
_entity_poly.pdbx_strand_id
1 'polypeptide(L)'
;DPANIKIWADIGVIFLLFAMGLDFSFKKLINVGITAIVATVTIVCGMMFIGYTAGNAMGFSHMSSIFLGGMLSMSSTAIVFKAFNDMGLLQQKFTGIVLGILVIEDLVAVVMMVVLSTLAVGKHFEGKEMLESILKLAAFLIFWSALGIYLIPTLLKKIRRFTSNEILLITSLGLCLGMVMIATKAGFSAALGAFVMGSLLAETVEAEKIVHIVQPVKDLFASIFFVSVGMMIDPAMMWEYAVPILILTLLVLSGQVLFGSFGVLLSGQPLKIAIQSGFSLTQVGEFAFIIASLGVSLNVTDKYLYPVIVAVSVITTFLTPYMIWLSEPAYRFIDIHMPESLKDYLVHYTSGAMTVKHQGTWHKLIRSMLVSVTLYLVVCVFFITLYFSYVHPLIRKSLPGMEGNLLGFIIIFLVISPFLWAIIMKRNNSTEFRKLWTDNKFNRGPLVSIVLVKILICTIIMMSIITHLFN
;
A
#
# COMPACT_ATOMS: atom_id res chain seq x y z
N ASP A 1 -10.26 -23.21 -22.56
CA ASP A 1 -9.30 -23.92 -21.72
C ASP A 1 -8.80 -22.98 -20.63
N PRO A 2 -8.99 -23.32 -19.33
CA PRO A 2 -8.59 -22.47 -18.20
C PRO A 2 -7.10 -22.08 -18.22
N ALA A 3 -6.23 -22.95 -18.75
CA ALA A 3 -4.80 -22.68 -18.85
C ALA A 3 -4.50 -21.49 -19.78
N ASN A 4 -5.20 -21.40 -20.92
CA ASN A 4 -5.04 -20.28 -21.85
C ASN A 4 -5.57 -18.97 -21.25
N ILE A 5 -6.68 -19.02 -20.52
CA ILE A 5 -7.25 -17.84 -19.85
C ILE A 5 -6.26 -17.28 -18.83
N LYS A 6 -5.61 -18.15 -18.04
CA LYS A 6 -4.59 -17.75 -17.07
C LYS A 6 -3.41 -17.04 -17.74
N ILE A 7 -2.91 -17.57 -18.87
CA ILE A 7 -1.79 -16.93 -19.59
C ILE A 7 -2.17 -15.51 -20.03
N TRP A 8 -3.38 -15.30 -20.54
CA TRP A 8 -3.83 -13.96 -20.94
C TRP A 8 -4.01 -13.02 -19.75
N ALA A 9 -4.49 -13.54 -18.61
CA ALA A 9 -4.57 -12.77 -17.37
C ALA A 9 -3.17 -12.35 -16.90
N ASP A 10 -2.19 -13.25 -16.88
CA ASP A 10 -0.82 -12.97 -16.45
C ASP A 10 -0.15 -11.92 -17.36
N ILE A 11 -0.34 -12.01 -18.67
CA ILE A 11 0.14 -10.99 -19.64
C ILE A 11 -0.56 -9.64 -19.35
N GLY A 12 -1.86 -9.67 -19.12
CA GLY A 12 -2.63 -8.48 -18.76
C GLY A 12 -2.07 -7.76 -17.53
N VAL A 13 -1.77 -8.51 -16.47
CA VAL A 13 -1.14 -7.99 -15.24
C VAL A 13 0.22 -7.34 -15.54
N ILE A 14 1.07 -7.96 -16.38
CA ILE A 14 2.39 -7.43 -16.73
C ILE A 14 2.25 -6.04 -17.37
N PHE A 15 1.39 -5.89 -18.38
CA PHE A 15 1.23 -4.61 -19.07
C PHE A 15 0.51 -3.56 -18.21
N LEU A 16 -0.42 -3.99 -17.38
CA LEU A 16 -1.09 -3.10 -16.42
C LEU A 16 -0.09 -2.53 -15.42
N LEU A 17 0.74 -3.36 -14.81
CA LEU A 17 1.77 -2.93 -13.86
C LEU A 17 2.89 -2.13 -14.53
N PHE A 18 3.26 -2.44 -15.75
CA PHE A 18 4.18 -1.64 -16.53
C PHE A 18 3.65 -0.21 -16.74
N ALA A 19 2.39 -0.08 -17.15
CA ALA A 19 1.77 1.22 -17.35
C ALA A 19 1.63 1.99 -16.02
N MET A 20 1.30 1.30 -14.93
CA MET A 20 1.27 1.93 -13.59
C MET A 20 2.66 2.39 -13.15
N GLY A 21 3.71 1.61 -13.47
CA GLY A 21 5.09 2.06 -13.28
C GLY A 21 5.40 3.34 -14.07
N LEU A 22 4.90 3.46 -15.31
CA LEU A 22 5.04 4.67 -16.13
C LEU A 22 4.29 5.87 -15.53
N ASP A 23 3.15 5.66 -14.92
CA ASP A 23 2.38 6.69 -14.23
C ASP A 23 3.00 7.09 -12.89
N PHE A 24 3.91 6.24 -12.35
CA PHE A 24 4.60 6.47 -11.10
C PHE A 24 5.62 7.61 -11.24
N SER A 25 5.38 8.70 -10.52
CA SER A 25 6.32 9.83 -10.46
C SER A 25 6.46 10.30 -9.03
N PHE A 26 7.71 10.32 -8.53
CA PHE A 26 8.03 10.91 -7.23
C PHE A 26 7.59 12.38 -7.12
N LYS A 27 7.55 13.11 -8.23
CA LYS A 27 7.06 14.50 -8.25
C LYS A 27 5.56 14.60 -7.99
N LYS A 28 4.76 13.68 -8.52
CA LYS A 28 3.32 13.61 -8.23
C LYS A 28 3.08 13.32 -6.75
N LEU A 29 3.85 12.40 -6.17
CA LEU A 29 3.77 12.03 -4.76
C LEU A 29 4.02 13.22 -3.81
N ILE A 30 4.97 14.10 -4.16
CA ILE A 30 5.29 15.29 -3.36
C ILE A 30 4.13 16.30 -3.36
N ASN A 31 3.34 16.35 -4.43
CA ASN A 31 2.20 17.26 -4.59
C ASN A 31 0.90 16.73 -3.98
N VAL A 32 0.84 15.44 -3.64
CA VAL A 32 -0.30 14.86 -2.92
C VAL A 32 -0.26 15.33 -1.47
N GLY A 33 -1.32 15.96 -1.00
CA GLY A 33 -1.38 16.57 0.32
C GLY A 33 -1.21 15.55 1.45
N ILE A 34 -0.77 16.04 2.63
CA ILE A 34 -0.59 15.23 3.85
C ILE A 34 -1.86 14.46 4.23
N THR A 35 -3.03 15.01 3.91
CA THR A 35 -4.34 14.37 4.13
C THR A 35 -4.41 13.00 3.47
N ALA A 36 -3.98 12.87 2.22
CA ALA A 36 -4.02 11.61 1.52
C ALA A 36 -3.05 10.58 2.13
N ILE A 37 -1.86 11.01 2.53
CA ILE A 37 -0.87 10.12 3.17
C ILE A 37 -1.41 9.58 4.51
N VAL A 38 -1.91 10.46 5.38
CA VAL A 38 -2.45 10.07 6.69
C VAL A 38 -3.66 9.15 6.52
N ALA A 39 -4.57 9.47 5.60
CA ALA A 39 -5.74 8.67 5.34
C ALA A 39 -5.35 7.28 4.80
N THR A 40 -4.49 7.21 3.78
CA THR A 40 -4.04 5.91 3.21
C THR A 40 -3.35 5.04 4.26
N VAL A 41 -2.44 5.59 5.08
CA VAL A 41 -1.80 4.81 6.14
C VAL A 41 -2.83 4.26 7.12
N THR A 42 -3.82 5.08 7.51
CA THR A 42 -4.90 4.65 8.42
C THR A 42 -5.76 3.55 7.79
N ILE A 43 -6.14 3.70 6.52
CA ILE A 43 -6.92 2.71 5.77
C ILE A 43 -6.15 1.40 5.66
N VAL A 44 -4.92 1.45 5.16
CA VAL A 44 -4.12 0.25 4.92
C VAL A 44 -3.86 -0.51 6.22
N CYS A 45 -3.44 0.17 7.28
CA CYS A 45 -3.22 -0.48 8.58
C CYS A 45 -4.52 -1.08 9.15
N GLY A 46 -5.62 -0.34 9.09
CA GLY A 46 -6.91 -0.79 9.59
C GLY A 46 -7.48 -1.97 8.79
N MET A 47 -7.43 -1.89 7.48
CA MET A 47 -7.94 -2.94 6.60
C MET A 47 -7.06 -4.21 6.62
N MET A 48 -5.74 -4.05 6.71
CA MET A 48 -4.81 -5.17 6.95
C MET A 48 -5.15 -5.90 8.25
N PHE A 49 -5.40 -5.16 9.33
CA PHE A 49 -5.77 -5.73 10.62
C PHE A 49 -7.12 -6.47 10.55
N ILE A 50 -8.15 -5.84 9.98
CA ILE A 50 -9.48 -6.48 9.82
C ILE A 50 -9.39 -7.70 8.90
N GLY A 51 -8.73 -7.59 7.76
CA GLY A 51 -8.62 -8.68 6.80
C GLY A 51 -7.84 -9.87 7.37
N TYR A 52 -6.76 -9.59 8.10
CA TYR A 52 -5.99 -10.63 8.79
C TYR A 52 -6.81 -11.34 9.88
N THR A 53 -7.50 -10.59 10.73
CA THR A 53 -8.34 -11.17 11.81
C THR A 53 -9.54 -11.93 11.25
N ALA A 54 -10.18 -11.42 10.21
CA ALA A 54 -11.27 -12.09 9.53
C ALA A 54 -10.80 -13.39 8.84
N GLY A 55 -9.66 -13.37 8.17
CA GLY A 55 -9.10 -14.57 7.55
C GLY A 55 -8.81 -15.67 8.57
N ASN A 56 -8.15 -15.33 9.68
CA ASN A 56 -7.91 -16.28 10.76
C ASN A 56 -9.22 -16.81 11.38
N ALA A 57 -10.22 -15.95 11.58
CA ALA A 57 -11.52 -16.35 12.14
C ALA A 57 -12.30 -17.28 11.18
N MET A 58 -12.09 -17.14 9.86
CA MET A 58 -12.66 -18.03 8.84
C MET A 58 -11.85 -19.33 8.65
N GLY A 59 -10.74 -19.50 9.36
CA GLY A 59 -9.88 -20.69 9.27
C GLY A 59 -8.91 -20.68 8.08
N PHE A 60 -8.65 -19.52 7.48
CA PHE A 60 -7.64 -19.40 6.42
C PHE A 60 -6.24 -19.58 6.98
N SER A 61 -5.31 -20.04 6.14
CA SER A 61 -3.91 -20.10 6.53
C SER A 61 -3.37 -18.72 6.91
N HIS A 62 -2.32 -18.70 7.72
CA HIS A 62 -1.69 -17.43 8.15
C HIS A 62 -1.30 -16.55 6.96
N MET A 63 -0.72 -17.14 5.92
CA MET A 63 -0.36 -16.43 4.69
C MET A 63 -1.59 -15.95 3.92
N SER A 64 -2.61 -16.78 3.75
CA SER A 64 -3.86 -16.37 3.12
C SER A 64 -4.51 -15.20 3.85
N SER A 65 -4.43 -15.17 5.20
CA SER A 65 -4.98 -14.07 6.00
C SER A 65 -4.21 -12.76 5.82
N ILE A 66 -2.87 -12.81 5.70
CA ILE A 66 -2.03 -11.64 5.39
C ILE A 66 -2.36 -11.10 3.99
N PHE A 67 -2.39 -12.00 2.99
CA PHE A 67 -2.76 -11.63 1.62
C PHE A 67 -4.16 -11.04 1.56
N LEU A 68 -5.14 -11.62 2.27
CA LEU A 68 -6.49 -11.10 2.37
C LEU A 68 -6.50 -9.66 2.90
N GLY A 69 -5.77 -9.37 3.97
CA GLY A 69 -5.64 -8.02 4.49
C GLY A 69 -5.12 -7.04 3.43
N GLY A 70 -4.09 -7.43 2.68
CA GLY A 70 -3.56 -6.65 1.56
C GLY A 70 -4.60 -6.42 0.46
N MET A 71 -5.34 -7.44 0.07
CA MET A 71 -6.39 -7.34 -0.96
C MET A 71 -7.51 -6.39 -0.56
N LEU A 72 -7.99 -6.47 0.68
CA LEU A 72 -9.10 -5.65 1.17
C LEU A 72 -8.72 -4.18 1.41
N SER A 73 -7.44 -3.86 1.47
CA SER A 73 -6.95 -2.50 1.72
C SER A 73 -6.83 -1.63 0.46
N MET A 74 -7.07 -2.19 -0.73
CA MET A 74 -6.84 -1.51 -2.01
C MET A 74 -8.16 -1.15 -2.68
N SER A 75 -8.37 0.16 -2.89
CA SER A 75 -9.53 0.69 -3.61
C SER A 75 -9.24 0.85 -5.11
N SER A 76 -10.28 1.05 -5.95
CA SER A 76 -10.10 1.25 -7.39
C SER A 76 -10.18 2.71 -7.80
N THR A 77 -9.10 3.23 -8.36
CA THR A 77 -9.02 4.58 -8.90
C THR A 77 -9.98 4.76 -10.08
N ALA A 78 -10.04 3.79 -10.99
CA ALA A 78 -10.85 3.88 -12.20
C ALA A 78 -12.36 3.90 -11.88
N ILE A 79 -12.82 3.03 -10.97
CA ILE A 79 -14.24 2.92 -10.58
C ILE A 79 -14.70 4.20 -9.88
N VAL A 80 -13.91 4.71 -8.92
CA VAL A 80 -14.25 5.94 -8.19
C VAL A 80 -14.29 7.14 -9.12
N PHE A 81 -13.27 7.29 -9.98
CA PHE A 81 -13.23 8.40 -10.93
C PHE A 81 -14.44 8.38 -11.86
N LYS A 82 -14.81 7.21 -12.39
CA LYS A 82 -15.98 7.05 -13.23
C LYS A 82 -17.26 7.39 -12.46
N ALA A 83 -17.44 6.86 -11.25
CA ALA A 83 -18.60 7.17 -10.42
C ALA A 83 -18.73 8.67 -10.15
N PHE A 84 -17.64 9.35 -9.79
CA PHE A 84 -17.64 10.80 -9.59
C PHE A 84 -17.99 11.58 -10.86
N ASN A 85 -17.48 11.14 -12.01
CA ASN A 85 -17.79 11.75 -13.30
C ASN A 85 -19.27 11.59 -13.64
N ASP A 86 -19.80 10.37 -13.53
CA ASP A 86 -21.20 10.06 -13.87
C ASP A 86 -22.20 10.75 -12.91
N MET A 87 -21.80 10.98 -11.65
CA MET A 87 -22.58 11.70 -10.64
C MET A 87 -22.35 13.24 -10.66
N GLY A 88 -21.47 13.76 -11.50
CA GLY A 88 -21.15 15.20 -11.57
C GLY A 88 -20.42 15.76 -10.34
N LEU A 89 -19.66 14.91 -9.61
CA LEU A 89 -19.02 15.28 -8.34
C LEU A 89 -17.55 15.71 -8.47
N LEU A 90 -16.99 15.76 -9.69
CA LEU A 90 -15.56 16.03 -9.90
C LEU A 90 -15.07 17.36 -9.32
N GLN A 91 -15.95 18.35 -9.17
CA GLN A 91 -15.61 19.67 -8.63
C GLN A 91 -15.73 19.76 -7.09
N GLN A 92 -16.15 18.71 -6.42
CA GLN A 92 -16.30 18.71 -4.97
C GLN A 92 -14.93 18.58 -4.26
N LYS A 93 -14.79 19.21 -3.08
CA LYS A 93 -13.52 19.19 -2.32
C LYS A 93 -13.09 17.79 -1.91
N PHE A 94 -14.04 16.95 -1.49
CA PHE A 94 -13.73 15.59 -1.07
C PHE A 94 -13.22 14.73 -2.23
N THR A 95 -13.65 14.98 -3.45
CA THR A 95 -13.20 14.26 -4.65
C THR A 95 -11.69 14.39 -4.85
N GLY A 96 -11.15 15.60 -4.72
CA GLY A 96 -9.70 15.81 -4.82
C GLY A 96 -8.92 15.06 -3.74
N ILE A 97 -9.46 14.97 -2.51
CA ILE A 97 -8.85 14.21 -1.42
C ILE A 97 -8.90 12.72 -1.71
N VAL A 98 -10.04 12.19 -2.13
CA VAL A 98 -10.22 10.77 -2.47
C VAL A 98 -9.28 10.36 -3.60
N LEU A 99 -9.21 11.14 -4.69
CA LEU A 99 -8.28 10.86 -5.78
C LEU A 99 -6.82 10.91 -5.30
N GLY A 100 -6.48 11.81 -4.39
CA GLY A 100 -5.17 11.83 -3.75
C GLY A 100 -4.88 10.57 -2.92
N ILE A 101 -5.86 10.08 -2.15
CA ILE A 101 -5.76 8.83 -1.37
C ILE A 101 -5.50 7.66 -2.32
N LEU A 102 -6.29 7.54 -3.39
CA LEU A 102 -6.17 6.46 -4.37
C LEU A 102 -4.78 6.42 -5.02
N VAL A 103 -4.22 7.60 -5.37
CA VAL A 103 -2.84 7.68 -5.90
C VAL A 103 -1.81 7.14 -4.90
N ILE A 104 -1.99 7.39 -3.61
CA ILE A 104 -1.10 6.84 -2.57
C ILE A 104 -1.37 5.35 -2.35
N GLU A 105 -2.62 4.90 -2.39
CA GLU A 105 -2.98 3.48 -2.30
C GLU A 105 -2.35 2.67 -3.43
N ASP A 106 -2.37 3.17 -4.67
CA ASP A 106 -1.73 2.54 -5.82
C ASP A 106 -0.22 2.34 -5.58
N LEU A 107 0.44 3.35 -4.99
CA LEU A 107 1.85 3.24 -4.61
C LEU A 107 2.08 2.21 -3.50
N VAL A 108 1.25 2.24 -2.47
CA VAL A 108 1.32 1.29 -1.34
C VAL A 108 1.05 -0.13 -1.83
N ALA A 109 0.12 -0.32 -2.79
CA ALA A 109 -0.17 -1.62 -3.37
C ALA A 109 1.07 -2.26 -4.02
N VAL A 110 1.86 -1.48 -4.74
CA VAL A 110 3.10 -1.97 -5.33
C VAL A 110 4.12 -2.37 -4.26
N VAL A 111 4.33 -1.52 -3.25
CA VAL A 111 5.20 -1.86 -2.12
C VAL A 111 4.70 -3.12 -1.41
N MET A 112 3.39 -3.23 -1.22
CA MET A 112 2.76 -4.38 -0.60
C MET A 112 2.99 -5.67 -1.41
N MET A 113 2.84 -5.63 -2.74
CA MET A 113 3.14 -6.80 -3.58
C MET A 113 4.60 -7.26 -3.44
N VAL A 114 5.54 -6.32 -3.35
CA VAL A 114 6.95 -6.62 -3.12
C VAL A 114 7.16 -7.28 -1.75
N VAL A 115 6.55 -6.73 -0.71
CA VAL A 115 6.63 -7.26 0.66
C VAL A 115 5.98 -8.65 0.72
N LEU A 116 4.77 -8.81 0.18
CA LEU A 116 4.05 -10.08 0.19
C LEU A 116 4.78 -11.16 -0.61
N SER A 117 5.37 -10.83 -1.78
CA SER A 117 6.17 -11.80 -2.55
C SER A 117 7.41 -12.24 -1.78
N THR A 118 8.05 -11.33 -1.06
CA THR A 118 9.23 -11.64 -0.23
C THR A 118 8.86 -12.53 0.95
N LEU A 119 7.73 -12.25 1.62
CA LEU A 119 7.21 -13.07 2.73
C LEU A 119 6.82 -14.48 2.25
N ALA A 120 6.28 -14.59 1.05
CA ALA A 120 5.84 -15.86 0.47
C ALA A 120 6.99 -16.79 0.07
N VAL A 121 8.14 -16.26 -0.34
CA VAL A 121 9.32 -17.04 -0.73
C VAL A 121 10.07 -17.60 0.49
N GLY A 122 10.01 -16.92 1.62
CA GLY A 122 10.57 -17.40 2.89
C GLY A 122 9.72 -18.52 3.50
N LYS A 123 9.84 -19.76 2.99
CA LYS A 123 9.06 -20.94 3.44
C LYS A 123 9.25 -21.30 4.91
N HIS A 124 10.30 -20.82 5.54
CA HIS A 124 10.55 -20.88 6.98
C HIS A 124 10.90 -19.48 7.45
N PHE A 125 10.24 -19.01 8.50
CA PHE A 125 10.54 -17.73 9.16
C PHE A 125 11.89 -17.79 9.94
N GLU A 126 12.90 -18.44 9.38
CA GLU A 126 14.26 -18.35 9.91
C GLU A 126 14.83 -17.00 9.49
N GLY A 127 15.19 -16.18 10.46
CA GLY A 127 15.58 -14.78 10.26
C GLY A 127 16.70 -14.58 9.24
N LYS A 128 17.52 -15.60 8.96
CA LYS A 128 18.59 -15.59 7.97
C LYS A 128 18.03 -15.58 6.53
N GLU A 129 17.03 -16.41 6.22
CA GLU A 129 16.44 -16.51 4.89
C GLU A 129 15.62 -15.25 4.54
N MET A 130 14.94 -14.70 5.54
CA MET A 130 14.21 -13.44 5.37
C MET A 130 15.17 -12.26 5.10
N LEU A 131 16.29 -12.18 5.82
CA LEU A 131 17.32 -11.16 5.55
C LEU A 131 17.89 -11.32 4.15
N GLU A 132 18.26 -12.53 3.78
CA GLU A 132 18.83 -12.81 2.46
C GLU A 132 17.86 -12.39 1.34
N SER A 133 16.56 -12.67 1.51
CA SER A 133 15.51 -12.26 0.57
C SER A 133 15.34 -10.73 0.51
N ILE A 134 15.35 -10.05 1.66
CA ILE A 134 15.29 -8.58 1.72
C ILE A 134 16.55 -7.95 1.11
N LEU A 135 17.73 -8.50 1.40
CA LEU A 135 18.99 -8.01 0.82
C LEU A 135 19.05 -8.26 -0.68
N LYS A 136 18.60 -9.41 -1.16
CA LYS A 136 18.49 -9.71 -2.59
C LYS A 136 17.53 -8.72 -3.27
N LEU A 137 16.38 -8.45 -2.67
CA LEU A 137 15.41 -7.49 -3.19
C LEU A 137 16.00 -6.07 -3.20
N ALA A 138 16.59 -5.62 -2.10
CA ALA A 138 17.22 -4.31 -2.00
C ALA A 138 18.35 -4.17 -3.02
N ALA A 139 19.21 -5.18 -3.15
CA ALA A 139 20.28 -5.20 -4.13
C ALA A 139 19.74 -5.16 -5.58
N PHE A 140 18.67 -5.92 -5.87
CA PHE A 140 18.00 -5.89 -7.16
C PHE A 140 17.45 -4.49 -7.48
N LEU A 141 16.71 -3.90 -6.56
CA LEU A 141 16.13 -2.57 -6.75
C LEU A 141 17.20 -1.48 -6.90
N ILE A 142 18.24 -1.49 -6.05
CA ILE A 142 19.34 -0.52 -6.12
C ILE A 142 20.12 -0.69 -7.43
N PHE A 143 20.47 -1.92 -7.79
CA PHE A 143 21.22 -2.20 -9.02
C PHE A 143 20.45 -1.74 -10.26
N TRP A 144 19.17 -2.10 -10.37
CA TRP A 144 18.35 -1.73 -11.52
C TRP A 144 17.98 -0.26 -11.53
N SER A 145 17.76 0.37 -10.39
CA SER A 145 17.58 1.83 -10.31
C SER A 145 18.85 2.57 -10.76
N ALA A 146 20.02 2.16 -10.28
CA ALA A 146 21.28 2.76 -10.67
C ALA A 146 21.57 2.53 -12.17
N LEU A 147 21.41 1.28 -12.64
CA LEU A 147 21.62 0.95 -14.05
C LEU A 147 20.60 1.65 -14.97
N GLY A 148 19.32 1.69 -14.53
CA GLY A 148 18.24 2.32 -15.27
C GLY A 148 18.42 3.82 -15.46
N ILE A 149 18.85 4.53 -14.42
CA ILE A 149 19.11 5.97 -14.49
C ILE A 149 20.20 6.31 -15.53
N TYR A 150 21.18 5.45 -15.73
CA TYR A 150 22.29 5.70 -16.68
C TYR A 150 22.06 5.02 -18.03
N LEU A 151 21.63 3.77 -18.05
CA LEU A 151 21.54 2.96 -19.27
C LEU A 151 20.33 3.34 -20.12
N ILE A 152 19.15 3.48 -19.51
CA ILE A 152 17.89 3.70 -20.24
C ILE A 152 17.88 5.05 -20.97
N PRO A 153 18.23 6.19 -20.35
CA PRO A 153 18.31 7.47 -21.07
C PRO A 153 19.34 7.44 -22.20
N THR A 154 20.48 6.75 -22.00
CA THR A 154 21.52 6.61 -23.03
C THR A 154 21.01 5.80 -24.22
N LEU A 155 20.32 4.70 -23.95
CA LEU A 155 19.73 3.82 -24.97
C LEU A 155 18.64 4.55 -25.73
N LEU A 156 17.71 5.21 -25.05
CA LEU A 156 16.65 6.00 -25.67
C LEU A 156 17.21 7.16 -26.51
N LYS A 157 18.27 7.85 -26.02
CA LYS A 157 18.93 8.93 -26.74
C LYS A 157 19.58 8.45 -28.03
N LYS A 158 20.12 7.22 -28.06
CA LYS A 158 20.69 6.60 -29.26
C LYS A 158 19.60 6.20 -30.26
N ILE A 159 18.47 5.68 -29.77
CA ILE A 159 17.32 5.30 -30.55
C ILE A 159 16.55 6.52 -31.07
N ARG A 160 16.55 7.64 -30.36
CA ARG A 160 15.85 8.88 -30.72
C ARG A 160 16.15 9.37 -32.15
N ARG A 161 17.29 8.99 -32.71
CA ARG A 161 17.67 9.32 -34.11
C ARG A 161 16.84 8.59 -35.16
N PHE A 162 16.12 7.50 -34.76
CA PHE A 162 15.32 6.65 -35.64
C PHE A 162 13.85 6.57 -35.21
N THR A 163 13.39 7.47 -34.30
CA THR A 163 12.18 7.23 -33.51
C THR A 163 10.93 7.65 -34.23
N SER A 164 10.27 6.68 -34.87
CA SER A 164 8.82 6.70 -35.04
C SER A 164 8.13 6.28 -33.73
N ASN A 165 6.84 6.55 -33.57
CA ASN A 165 6.06 6.16 -32.39
C ASN A 165 6.06 4.62 -32.22
N GLU A 166 6.07 3.88 -33.32
CA GLU A 166 6.08 2.42 -33.35
C GLU A 166 7.39 1.85 -32.76
N ILE A 167 8.53 2.44 -33.14
CA ILE A 167 9.84 2.01 -32.62
C ILE A 167 9.92 2.29 -31.13
N LEU A 168 9.42 3.44 -30.66
CA LEU A 168 9.41 3.78 -29.24
C LEU A 168 8.51 2.82 -28.45
N LEU A 169 7.31 2.47 -28.98
CA LEU A 169 6.39 1.51 -28.38
C LEU A 169 7.07 0.13 -28.25
N ILE A 170 7.59 -0.40 -29.36
CA ILE A 170 8.25 -1.72 -29.38
C ILE A 170 9.43 -1.75 -28.42
N THR A 171 10.23 -0.69 -28.39
CA THR A 171 11.37 -0.59 -27.46
C THR A 171 10.91 -0.59 -26.00
N SER A 172 9.89 0.18 -25.67
CA SER A 172 9.35 0.25 -24.31
C SER A 172 8.79 -1.09 -23.85
N LEU A 173 8.01 -1.76 -24.71
CA LEU A 173 7.47 -3.09 -24.43
C LEU A 173 8.57 -4.15 -24.36
N GLY A 174 9.58 -4.07 -25.24
CA GLY A 174 10.74 -4.96 -25.22
C GLY A 174 11.57 -4.81 -23.94
N LEU A 175 11.78 -3.59 -23.46
CA LEU A 175 12.42 -3.32 -22.17
C LEU A 175 11.59 -3.85 -20.99
N CYS A 176 10.27 -3.67 -21.04
CA CYS A 176 9.36 -4.23 -20.03
C CYS A 176 9.51 -5.76 -19.95
N LEU A 177 9.34 -6.46 -21.06
CA LEU A 177 9.43 -7.92 -21.10
C LEU A 177 10.85 -8.42 -20.75
N GLY A 178 11.88 -7.71 -21.17
CA GLY A 178 13.27 -8.00 -20.78
C GLY A 178 13.46 -7.92 -19.27
N MET A 179 12.93 -6.89 -18.61
CA MET A 179 13.00 -6.75 -17.15
C MET A 179 12.17 -7.82 -16.43
N VAL A 180 11.00 -8.16 -16.97
CA VAL A 180 10.19 -9.28 -16.46
C VAL A 180 10.99 -10.59 -16.47
N MET A 181 11.67 -10.90 -17.57
CA MET A 181 12.53 -12.09 -17.66
C MET A 181 13.70 -12.06 -16.67
N ILE A 182 14.30 -10.90 -16.46
CA ILE A 182 15.41 -10.74 -15.50
C ILE A 182 14.89 -10.90 -14.07
N ALA A 183 13.79 -10.25 -13.72
CA ALA A 183 13.18 -10.34 -12.40
C ALA A 183 12.78 -11.79 -12.06
N THR A 184 12.14 -12.49 -12.99
CA THR A 184 11.73 -13.89 -12.79
C THR A 184 12.92 -14.83 -12.64
N LYS A 185 14.00 -14.64 -13.41
CA LYS A 185 15.25 -15.40 -13.22
C LYS A 185 15.96 -15.09 -11.90
N ALA A 186 15.80 -13.89 -11.38
CA ALA A 186 16.32 -13.50 -10.06
C ALA A 186 15.46 -14.02 -8.89
N GLY A 187 14.33 -14.69 -9.17
CA GLY A 187 13.41 -15.24 -8.18
C GLY A 187 12.32 -14.27 -7.72
N PHE A 188 12.14 -13.15 -8.44
CA PHE A 188 11.07 -12.18 -8.16
C PHE A 188 9.86 -12.39 -9.08
N SER A 189 8.74 -11.72 -8.77
CA SER A 189 7.54 -11.80 -9.58
C SER A 189 7.71 -11.06 -10.92
N ALA A 190 7.03 -11.56 -11.98
CA ALA A 190 6.91 -10.87 -13.26
C ALA A 190 6.34 -9.46 -13.11
N ALA A 191 5.38 -9.32 -12.20
CA ALA A 191 4.73 -8.09 -11.80
C ALA A 191 5.73 -7.01 -11.34
N LEU A 192 6.67 -7.37 -10.44
CA LEU A 192 7.73 -6.48 -9.97
C LEU A 192 8.62 -6.02 -11.14
N GLY A 193 9.02 -6.95 -12.01
CA GLY A 193 9.86 -6.61 -13.17
C GLY A 193 9.20 -5.58 -14.08
N ALA A 194 7.93 -5.79 -14.41
CA ALA A 194 7.16 -4.87 -15.24
C ALA A 194 7.04 -3.47 -14.61
N PHE A 195 6.68 -3.41 -13.33
CA PHE A 195 6.57 -2.15 -12.59
C PHE A 195 7.90 -1.39 -12.51
N VAL A 196 9.00 -2.08 -12.16
CA VAL A 196 10.33 -1.47 -12.07
C VAL A 196 10.73 -0.85 -13.42
N MET A 197 10.51 -1.55 -14.53
CA MET A 197 10.84 -0.98 -15.84
C MET A 197 9.95 0.21 -16.17
N GLY A 198 8.65 0.16 -15.87
CA GLY A 198 7.74 1.29 -16.04
C GLY A 198 8.21 2.51 -15.27
N SER A 199 8.55 2.37 -13.99
CA SER A 199 9.02 3.46 -13.13
C SER A 199 10.38 4.05 -13.58
N LEU A 200 11.27 3.21 -14.13
CA LEU A 200 12.52 3.69 -14.72
C LEU A 200 12.29 4.51 -15.99
N LEU A 201 11.36 4.10 -16.85
CA LEU A 201 10.98 4.86 -18.04
C LEU A 201 10.24 6.16 -17.69
N ALA A 202 9.49 6.19 -16.59
CA ALA A 202 8.80 7.38 -16.09
C ALA A 202 9.75 8.53 -15.74
N GLU A 203 10.98 8.24 -15.36
CA GLU A 203 12.01 9.26 -15.06
C GLU A 203 12.78 9.74 -16.30
N THR A 204 12.44 9.24 -17.49
CA THR A 204 13.11 9.64 -18.75
C THR A 204 12.46 10.88 -19.37
N VAL A 205 13.17 11.55 -20.27
CA VAL A 205 12.68 12.73 -21.00
C VAL A 205 11.50 12.35 -21.93
N GLU A 206 11.45 11.11 -22.39
CA GLU A 206 10.42 10.59 -23.30
C GLU A 206 9.19 10.03 -22.54
N ALA A 207 9.16 10.13 -21.21
CA ALA A 207 8.12 9.54 -20.37
C ALA A 207 6.68 9.87 -20.81
N GLU A 208 6.36 11.14 -21.01
CA GLU A 208 5.01 11.57 -21.44
C GLU A 208 4.63 10.97 -22.79
N LYS A 209 5.57 10.90 -23.72
CA LYS A 209 5.35 10.29 -25.03
C LYS A 209 5.14 8.79 -24.91
N ILE A 210 5.95 8.11 -24.07
CA ILE A 210 5.81 6.67 -23.81
C ILE A 210 4.45 6.37 -23.17
N VAL A 211 4.04 7.11 -22.15
CA VAL A 211 2.70 6.97 -21.53
C VAL A 211 1.61 7.04 -22.59
N HIS A 212 1.64 8.07 -23.45
CA HIS A 212 0.60 8.25 -24.45
C HIS A 212 0.53 7.11 -25.48
N ILE A 213 1.67 6.59 -25.95
CA ILE A 213 1.69 5.51 -26.94
C ILE A 213 1.44 4.12 -26.33
N VAL A 214 1.73 3.93 -25.04
CA VAL A 214 1.46 2.67 -24.30
C VAL A 214 0.01 2.60 -23.83
N GLN A 215 -0.69 3.73 -23.67
CA GLN A 215 -2.07 3.76 -23.17
C GLN A 215 -3.03 2.81 -23.91
N PRO A 216 -3.09 2.77 -25.25
CA PRO A 216 -3.96 1.81 -25.96
C PRO A 216 -3.62 0.35 -25.68
N VAL A 217 -2.34 0.05 -25.48
CA VAL A 217 -1.87 -1.32 -25.13
C VAL A 217 -2.33 -1.66 -23.71
N LYS A 218 -2.17 -0.73 -22.75
CA LYS A 218 -2.69 -0.88 -21.40
C LYS A 218 -4.19 -1.16 -21.41
N ASP A 219 -4.97 -0.35 -22.11
CA ASP A 219 -6.43 -0.46 -22.14
C ASP A 219 -6.88 -1.81 -22.75
N LEU A 220 -6.20 -2.27 -23.81
CA LEU A 220 -6.45 -3.58 -24.40
C LEU A 220 -6.16 -4.71 -23.41
N PHE A 221 -4.97 -4.73 -22.82
CA PHE A 221 -4.55 -5.81 -21.92
C PHE A 221 -5.25 -5.74 -20.56
N ALA A 222 -5.61 -4.58 -20.06
CA ALA A 222 -6.47 -4.43 -18.89
C ALA A 222 -7.86 -5.04 -19.17
N SER A 223 -8.45 -4.79 -20.34
CA SER A 223 -9.73 -5.40 -20.72
C SER A 223 -9.62 -6.93 -20.83
N ILE A 224 -8.55 -7.44 -21.44
CA ILE A 224 -8.28 -8.87 -21.51
C ILE A 224 -8.13 -9.47 -20.10
N PHE A 225 -7.39 -8.79 -19.22
CA PHE A 225 -7.22 -9.21 -17.84
C PHE A 225 -8.57 -9.32 -17.11
N PHE A 226 -9.39 -8.26 -17.15
CA PHE A 226 -10.69 -8.27 -16.46
C PHE A 226 -11.65 -9.32 -17.02
N VAL A 227 -11.68 -9.51 -18.36
CA VAL A 227 -12.48 -10.57 -18.98
C VAL A 227 -11.97 -11.95 -18.55
N SER A 228 -10.64 -12.16 -18.57
CA SER A 228 -10.03 -13.43 -18.16
C SER A 228 -10.33 -13.75 -16.68
N VAL A 229 -10.22 -12.75 -15.81
CA VAL A 229 -10.57 -12.86 -14.39
C VAL A 229 -12.05 -13.22 -14.23
N GLY A 230 -12.94 -12.52 -14.96
CA GLY A 230 -14.37 -12.81 -14.94
C GLY A 230 -14.70 -14.24 -15.41
N MET A 231 -13.99 -14.74 -16.43
CA MET A 231 -14.16 -16.12 -16.95
C MET A 231 -13.62 -17.20 -16.00
N MET A 232 -12.76 -16.85 -15.04
CA MET A 232 -12.27 -17.78 -14.01
C MET A 232 -13.25 -17.94 -12.83
N ILE A 233 -14.31 -17.13 -12.78
CA ILE A 233 -15.36 -17.25 -11.75
C ILE A 233 -16.25 -18.45 -12.09
N ASP A 234 -16.29 -19.40 -11.17
CA ASP A 234 -17.28 -20.48 -11.21
C ASP A 234 -18.52 -20.06 -10.39
N PRO A 235 -19.72 -19.93 -11.00
CA PRO A 235 -20.93 -19.59 -10.28
C PRO A 235 -21.27 -20.58 -9.16
N ALA A 236 -20.90 -21.85 -9.30
CA ALA A 236 -21.12 -22.87 -8.25
C ALA A 236 -20.28 -22.55 -7.00
N MET A 237 -19.03 -22.12 -7.18
CA MET A 237 -18.18 -21.67 -6.08
C MET A 237 -18.75 -20.43 -5.35
N MET A 238 -19.43 -19.54 -6.07
CA MET A 238 -20.07 -18.36 -5.43
C MET A 238 -21.15 -18.74 -4.41
N TRP A 239 -21.91 -19.82 -4.68
CA TRP A 239 -22.87 -20.36 -3.73
C TRP A 239 -22.20 -21.06 -2.55
N GLU A 240 -21.17 -21.85 -2.82
CA GLU A 240 -20.41 -22.55 -1.78
C GLU A 240 -19.75 -21.58 -0.79
N TYR A 241 -19.18 -20.48 -1.30
CA TYR A 241 -18.51 -19.45 -0.50
C TYR A 241 -19.37 -18.19 -0.26
N ALA A 242 -20.71 -18.29 -0.37
CA ALA A 242 -21.61 -17.14 -0.21
C ALA A 242 -21.46 -16.46 1.16
N VAL A 243 -21.24 -17.20 2.25
CA VAL A 243 -21.07 -16.66 3.59
C VAL A 243 -19.74 -15.88 3.70
N PRO A 244 -18.56 -16.42 3.33
CA PRO A 244 -17.33 -15.65 3.24
C PRO A 244 -17.45 -14.39 2.37
N ILE A 245 -18.07 -14.48 1.19
CA ILE A 245 -18.27 -13.33 0.29
C ILE A 245 -19.09 -12.24 0.98
N LEU A 246 -20.19 -12.61 1.62
CA LEU A 246 -21.04 -11.65 2.34
C LEU A 246 -20.30 -10.98 3.49
N ILE A 247 -19.62 -11.76 4.33
CA ILE A 247 -18.86 -11.25 5.47
C ILE A 247 -17.76 -10.29 4.98
N LEU A 248 -16.96 -10.69 3.99
CA LEU A 248 -15.88 -9.86 3.46
C LEU A 248 -16.41 -8.59 2.78
N THR A 249 -17.56 -8.68 2.07
CA THR A 249 -18.22 -7.49 1.50
C THR A 249 -18.61 -6.50 2.60
N LEU A 250 -19.26 -6.97 3.66
CA LEU A 250 -19.66 -6.13 4.79
C LEU A 250 -18.44 -5.53 5.51
N LEU A 251 -17.36 -6.31 5.68
CA LEU A 251 -16.13 -5.84 6.28
C LEU A 251 -15.43 -4.77 5.41
N VAL A 252 -15.44 -4.93 4.08
CA VAL A 252 -14.90 -3.89 3.18
C VAL A 252 -15.73 -2.62 3.28
N LEU A 253 -17.05 -2.71 3.13
CA LEU A 253 -17.93 -1.54 3.19
C LEU A 253 -17.80 -0.80 4.52
N SER A 254 -17.88 -1.51 5.64
CA SER A 254 -17.79 -0.91 6.98
C SER A 254 -16.38 -0.44 7.33
N GLY A 255 -15.36 -1.24 7.01
CA GLY A 255 -13.97 -0.94 7.31
C GLY A 255 -13.44 0.26 6.51
N GLN A 256 -13.73 0.32 5.21
CA GLN A 256 -13.35 1.45 4.36
C GLN A 256 -14.04 2.74 4.80
N VAL A 257 -15.36 2.69 5.11
CA VAL A 257 -16.07 3.85 5.66
C VAL A 257 -15.44 4.30 6.97
N LEU A 258 -15.17 3.36 7.89
CA LEU A 258 -14.62 3.67 9.21
C LEU A 258 -13.20 4.25 9.11
N PHE A 259 -12.26 3.51 8.51
CA PHE A 259 -10.86 3.93 8.45
C PHE A 259 -10.62 5.06 7.47
N GLY A 260 -11.36 5.11 6.36
CA GLY A 260 -11.31 6.21 5.40
C GLY A 260 -11.80 7.52 6.02
N SER A 261 -12.97 7.50 6.66
CA SER A 261 -13.49 8.68 7.37
C SER A 261 -12.58 9.10 8.52
N PHE A 262 -12.13 8.15 9.32
CA PHE A 262 -11.25 8.42 10.47
C PHE A 262 -9.89 8.97 10.02
N GLY A 263 -9.27 8.41 9.00
CA GLY A 263 -7.99 8.88 8.46
C GLY A 263 -8.06 10.30 7.88
N VAL A 264 -9.13 10.60 7.14
CA VAL A 264 -9.36 11.95 6.61
C VAL A 264 -9.66 12.94 7.75
N LEU A 265 -10.41 12.53 8.77
CA LEU A 265 -10.68 13.35 9.96
C LEU A 265 -9.40 13.60 10.76
N LEU A 266 -8.56 12.58 10.97
CA LEU A 266 -7.25 12.71 11.65
C LEU A 266 -6.34 13.71 10.94
N SER A 267 -6.46 13.87 9.64
CA SER A 267 -5.68 14.86 8.88
C SER A 267 -6.18 16.30 9.03
N GLY A 268 -7.24 16.51 9.82
CA GLY A 268 -7.80 17.83 10.08
C GLY A 268 -8.85 18.30 9.07
N GLN A 269 -9.43 17.39 8.27
CA GLN A 269 -10.53 17.75 7.37
C GLN A 269 -11.88 17.76 8.09
N PRO A 270 -12.85 18.59 7.65
CA PRO A 270 -14.18 18.63 8.23
C PRO A 270 -14.87 17.27 8.21
N LEU A 271 -15.71 16.99 9.22
CA LEU A 271 -16.44 15.74 9.37
C LEU A 271 -17.23 15.35 8.11
N LYS A 272 -17.88 16.32 7.46
CA LYS A 272 -18.61 16.09 6.20
C LYS A 272 -17.69 15.54 5.11
N ILE A 273 -16.54 16.18 4.90
CA ILE A 273 -15.54 15.76 3.91
C ILE A 273 -14.99 14.39 4.27
N ALA A 274 -14.73 14.14 5.56
CA ALA A 274 -14.21 12.87 6.04
C ALA A 274 -15.19 11.71 5.73
N ILE A 275 -16.47 11.88 6.07
CA ILE A 275 -17.50 10.86 5.82
C ILE A 275 -17.68 10.63 4.31
N GLN A 276 -17.80 11.71 3.50
CA GLN A 276 -17.92 11.60 2.06
C GLN A 276 -16.74 10.86 1.43
N SER A 277 -15.52 11.12 1.94
CA SER A 277 -14.32 10.43 1.47
C SER A 277 -14.32 8.95 1.81
N GLY A 278 -14.63 8.57 3.05
CA GLY A 278 -14.68 7.17 3.47
C GLY A 278 -15.73 6.35 2.70
N PHE A 279 -16.92 6.91 2.51
CA PHE A 279 -17.98 6.26 1.71
C PHE A 279 -17.62 6.10 0.23
N SER A 280 -16.72 6.92 -0.28
CA SER A 280 -16.27 6.85 -1.67
C SER A 280 -15.20 5.79 -1.93
N LEU A 281 -14.56 5.24 -0.90
CA LEU A 281 -13.47 4.27 -1.00
C LEU A 281 -13.90 2.81 -0.78
N THR A 282 -15.19 2.53 -0.78
CA THR A 282 -15.78 1.25 -0.32
C THR A 282 -15.69 0.07 -1.30
N GLN A 283 -15.03 0.22 -2.43
CA GLN A 283 -14.85 -0.84 -3.42
C GLN A 283 -13.45 -1.48 -3.33
N VAL A 284 -13.38 -2.76 -3.68
CA VAL A 284 -12.12 -3.48 -3.85
C VAL A 284 -11.59 -3.25 -5.26
N GLY A 285 -10.36 -2.78 -5.37
CA GLY A 285 -9.72 -2.40 -6.64
C GLY A 285 -9.02 -3.55 -7.36
N GLU A 286 -8.49 -3.22 -8.56
CA GLU A 286 -7.74 -4.14 -9.40
C GLU A 286 -6.48 -4.72 -8.76
N PHE A 287 -5.85 -3.99 -7.86
CA PHE A 287 -4.68 -4.50 -7.12
C PHE A 287 -5.01 -5.70 -6.25
N ALA A 288 -6.23 -5.81 -5.76
CA ALA A 288 -6.65 -6.98 -5.00
C ALA A 288 -6.55 -8.25 -5.85
N PHE A 289 -6.92 -8.18 -7.14
CA PHE A 289 -6.79 -9.33 -8.05
C PHE A 289 -5.34 -9.65 -8.34
N ILE A 290 -4.49 -8.64 -8.47
CA ILE A 290 -3.07 -8.81 -8.73
C ILE A 290 -2.39 -9.46 -7.51
N ILE A 291 -2.73 -9.01 -6.29
CA ILE A 291 -2.26 -9.63 -5.04
C ILE A 291 -2.78 -11.06 -4.93
N ALA A 292 -4.04 -11.32 -5.28
CA ALA A 292 -4.61 -12.65 -5.26
C ALA A 292 -3.92 -13.59 -6.26
N SER A 293 -3.70 -13.11 -7.50
CA SER A 293 -2.96 -13.85 -8.55
C SER A 293 -1.52 -14.16 -8.10
N LEU A 294 -0.85 -13.18 -7.47
CA LEU A 294 0.48 -13.35 -6.90
C LEU A 294 0.48 -14.47 -5.84
N GLY A 295 -0.47 -14.46 -4.92
CA GLY A 295 -0.59 -15.49 -3.88
C GLY A 295 -0.82 -16.90 -4.45
N VAL A 296 -1.64 -17.01 -5.49
CA VAL A 296 -1.88 -18.28 -6.20
C VAL A 296 -0.63 -18.72 -6.96
N SER A 297 0.07 -17.82 -7.66
CA SER A 297 1.28 -18.14 -8.42
C SER A 297 2.43 -18.62 -7.53
N LEU A 298 2.52 -18.10 -6.31
CA LEU A 298 3.50 -18.49 -5.29
C LEU A 298 3.06 -19.72 -4.47
N ASN A 299 1.85 -20.25 -4.71
CA ASN A 299 1.25 -21.37 -3.97
C ASN A 299 1.20 -21.14 -2.43
N VAL A 300 0.96 -19.92 -2.00
CA VAL A 300 0.90 -19.54 -0.58
C VAL A 300 -0.49 -19.15 -0.10
N THR A 301 -1.44 -18.99 -1.02
CA THR A 301 -2.84 -18.70 -0.71
C THR A 301 -3.76 -19.86 -1.10
N ASP A 302 -4.86 -19.97 -0.37
CA ASP A 302 -5.91 -20.93 -0.68
C ASP A 302 -6.54 -20.64 -2.06
N LYS A 303 -6.79 -21.68 -2.84
CA LYS A 303 -7.25 -21.55 -4.23
C LYS A 303 -8.60 -20.83 -4.38
N TYR A 304 -9.46 -20.94 -3.37
CA TYR A 304 -10.79 -20.31 -3.37
C TYR A 304 -10.73 -18.81 -3.02
N LEU A 305 -9.62 -18.32 -2.47
CA LEU A 305 -9.50 -16.91 -2.07
C LEU A 305 -9.60 -15.97 -3.29
N TYR A 306 -9.02 -16.36 -4.41
CA TYR A 306 -9.06 -15.58 -5.65
C TYR A 306 -10.51 -15.36 -6.15
N PRO A 307 -11.33 -16.40 -6.42
CA PRO A 307 -12.73 -16.19 -6.84
C PRO A 307 -13.58 -15.48 -5.79
N VAL A 308 -13.33 -15.68 -4.51
CA VAL A 308 -14.03 -14.96 -3.43
C VAL A 308 -13.75 -13.45 -3.51
N ILE A 309 -12.50 -13.03 -3.64
CA ILE A 309 -12.15 -11.61 -3.77
C ILE A 309 -12.72 -10.99 -5.03
N VAL A 310 -12.75 -11.73 -6.14
CA VAL A 310 -13.37 -11.23 -7.38
C VAL A 310 -14.87 -10.99 -7.17
N ALA A 311 -15.57 -11.91 -6.52
CA ALA A 311 -16.99 -11.75 -6.18
C ALA A 311 -17.24 -10.53 -5.27
N VAL A 312 -16.43 -10.37 -4.21
CA VAL A 312 -16.49 -9.21 -3.31
C VAL A 312 -16.27 -7.91 -4.08
N SER A 313 -15.29 -7.87 -4.98
CA SER A 313 -15.01 -6.68 -5.79
C SER A 313 -16.16 -6.33 -6.73
N VAL A 314 -16.77 -7.30 -7.41
CA VAL A 314 -17.93 -7.06 -8.27
C VAL A 314 -19.10 -6.47 -7.47
N ILE A 315 -19.40 -7.06 -6.31
CA ILE A 315 -20.49 -6.58 -5.44
C ILE A 315 -20.18 -5.17 -4.94
N THR A 316 -18.99 -4.91 -4.43
CA THR A 316 -18.60 -3.59 -3.90
C THR A 316 -18.52 -2.53 -5.00
N THR A 317 -18.10 -2.89 -6.22
CA THR A 317 -18.12 -2.01 -7.39
C THR A 317 -19.55 -1.59 -7.73
N PHE A 318 -20.48 -2.55 -7.78
CA PHE A 318 -21.89 -2.26 -8.02
C PHE A 318 -22.50 -1.36 -6.94
N LEU A 319 -22.09 -1.54 -5.69
CA LEU A 319 -22.57 -0.75 -4.55
C LEU A 319 -21.93 0.66 -4.48
N THR A 320 -20.82 0.92 -5.15
CA THR A 320 -20.06 2.17 -5.04
C THR A 320 -20.89 3.43 -5.24
N PRO A 321 -21.71 3.60 -6.32
CA PRO A 321 -22.53 4.79 -6.49
C PRO A 321 -23.55 5.00 -5.36
N TYR A 322 -24.10 3.90 -4.84
CA TYR A 322 -25.06 3.94 -3.73
C TYR A 322 -24.37 4.35 -2.42
N MET A 323 -23.15 3.86 -2.18
CA MET A 323 -22.35 4.26 -1.01
C MET A 323 -21.99 5.74 -1.08
N ILE A 324 -21.55 6.24 -2.24
CA ILE A 324 -21.28 7.68 -2.44
C ILE A 324 -22.52 8.50 -2.15
N TRP A 325 -23.68 8.10 -2.69
CA TRP A 325 -24.96 8.78 -2.43
C TRP A 325 -25.35 8.73 -0.94
N LEU A 326 -25.14 7.60 -0.28
CA LEU A 326 -25.49 7.40 1.14
C LEU A 326 -24.62 8.25 2.08
N SER A 327 -23.49 8.78 1.62
CA SER A 327 -22.56 9.58 2.43
C SER A 327 -23.21 10.86 3.00
N GLU A 328 -24.08 11.52 2.23
CA GLU A 328 -24.77 12.75 2.68
C GLU A 328 -25.83 12.45 3.75
N PRO A 329 -26.77 11.49 3.56
CA PRO A 329 -27.67 11.07 4.63
C PRO A 329 -26.93 10.59 5.89
N ALA A 330 -25.85 9.81 5.74
CA ALA A 330 -25.05 9.32 6.85
C ALA A 330 -24.41 10.48 7.65
N TYR A 331 -23.84 11.47 6.94
CA TYR A 331 -23.32 12.67 7.57
C TYR A 331 -24.42 13.39 8.38
N ARG A 332 -25.59 13.63 7.79
CA ARG A 332 -26.71 14.32 8.47
C ARG A 332 -27.17 13.54 9.71
N PHE A 333 -27.28 12.22 9.60
CA PHE A 333 -27.64 11.37 10.74
C PHE A 333 -26.62 11.48 11.88
N ILE A 334 -25.33 11.40 11.57
CA ILE A 334 -24.24 11.52 12.57
C ILE A 334 -24.24 12.92 13.16
N ASP A 335 -24.39 13.96 12.34
CA ASP A 335 -24.37 15.36 12.77
C ASP A 335 -25.52 15.67 13.73
N ILE A 336 -26.71 15.14 13.51
CA ILE A 336 -27.89 15.35 14.38
C ILE A 336 -27.72 14.64 15.74
N HIS A 337 -27.15 13.43 15.76
CA HIS A 337 -27.03 12.63 16.98
C HIS A 337 -25.73 12.87 17.76
N MET A 338 -24.81 13.65 17.20
CA MET A 338 -23.53 13.96 17.83
C MET A 338 -23.70 14.98 18.98
N PRO A 339 -23.14 14.74 20.17
CA PRO A 339 -23.14 15.72 21.26
C PRO A 339 -22.50 17.05 20.86
N GLU A 340 -23.07 18.17 21.30
CA GLU A 340 -22.54 19.52 20.94
C GLU A 340 -21.08 19.71 21.33
N SER A 341 -20.68 19.20 22.49
CA SER A 341 -19.27 19.26 22.94
C SER A 341 -18.30 18.59 21.96
N LEU A 342 -18.72 17.52 21.30
CA LEU A 342 -17.91 16.82 20.29
C LEU A 342 -17.94 17.57 18.96
N LYS A 343 -19.08 18.16 18.59
CA LYS A 343 -19.17 19.04 17.41
C LYS A 343 -18.24 20.23 17.52
N ASP A 344 -18.29 20.93 18.64
CA ASP A 344 -17.43 22.07 18.89
C ASP A 344 -15.95 21.70 18.86
N TYR A 345 -15.60 20.56 19.48
CA TYR A 345 -14.25 20.03 19.41
C TYR A 345 -13.81 19.76 17.97
N LEU A 346 -14.64 19.09 17.16
CA LEU A 346 -14.34 18.79 15.77
C LEU A 346 -14.26 20.05 14.90
N VAL A 347 -15.18 21.00 15.08
CA VAL A 347 -15.14 22.28 14.36
C VAL A 347 -13.87 23.04 14.69
N HIS A 348 -13.49 23.10 15.96
CA HIS A 348 -12.24 23.74 16.38
C HIS A 348 -11.01 22.98 15.85
N TYR A 349 -11.02 21.64 15.88
CA TYR A 349 -9.94 20.81 15.34
C TYR A 349 -9.74 21.05 13.84
N THR A 350 -10.82 21.09 13.07
CA THR A 350 -10.76 21.21 11.58
C THR A 350 -10.54 22.66 11.12
N SER A 351 -11.09 23.67 11.80
CA SER A 351 -10.88 25.08 11.46
C SER A 351 -9.42 25.52 11.65
N GLY A 352 -8.75 24.97 12.65
CA GLY A 352 -7.33 25.20 12.88
C GLY A 352 -6.42 24.63 11.80
N ALA A 353 -6.77 23.48 11.26
CA ALA A 353 -6.01 22.85 10.16
C ALA A 353 -6.10 23.64 8.85
N MET A 354 -7.24 24.30 8.57
CA MET A 354 -7.42 25.13 7.36
C MET A 354 -6.64 26.45 7.37
N THR A 355 -6.25 26.96 8.53
CA THR A 355 -5.56 28.25 8.67
C THR A 355 -4.05 28.18 8.50
N VAL A 356 -3.49 27.02 8.20
CA VAL A 356 -2.03 26.83 8.14
C VAL A 356 -1.44 27.41 6.86
N LYS A 357 -1.09 28.67 6.91
CA LYS A 357 -0.32 29.42 5.88
C LYS A 357 1.16 28.98 5.78
N HIS A 358 1.57 27.89 6.45
CA HIS A 358 2.98 27.47 6.58
C HIS A 358 3.27 26.13 5.89
N GLN A 359 2.87 25.97 4.62
CA GLN A 359 3.17 24.77 3.81
C GLN A 359 4.65 24.39 3.83
N GLY A 360 5.57 25.35 3.83
CA GLY A 360 7.01 25.08 3.83
C GLY A 360 7.56 24.46 5.11
N THR A 361 7.01 24.79 6.28
CA THR A 361 7.49 24.28 7.58
C THR A 361 7.00 22.85 7.82
N TRP A 362 5.73 22.57 7.47
CA TRP A 362 5.18 21.21 7.50
C TRP A 362 5.93 20.26 6.55
N HIS A 363 6.19 20.69 5.34
CA HIS A 363 6.92 19.89 4.36
C HIS A 363 8.32 19.52 4.84
N LYS A 364 9.07 20.48 5.40
CA LYS A 364 10.39 20.24 6.00
C LYS A 364 10.32 19.27 7.17
N LEU A 365 9.35 19.45 8.09
CA LEU A 365 9.18 18.59 9.24
C LEU A 365 8.88 17.13 8.81
N ILE A 366 7.90 16.92 7.96
CA ILE A 366 7.48 15.59 7.52
C ILE A 366 8.60 14.91 6.77
N ARG A 367 9.24 15.58 5.79
CA ARG A 367 10.38 15.01 5.04
C ARG A 367 11.50 14.60 6.00
N SER A 368 11.83 15.44 6.96
CA SER A 368 12.90 15.14 7.93
C SER A 368 12.53 14.01 8.89
N MET A 369 11.24 13.90 9.25
CA MET A 369 10.73 12.79 10.07
C MET A 369 10.70 11.49 9.30
N LEU A 370 10.18 11.47 8.07
CA LEU A 370 10.18 10.30 7.20
C LEU A 370 11.59 9.74 7.00
N VAL A 371 12.54 10.58 6.59
CA VAL A 371 13.93 10.17 6.41
C VAL A 371 14.52 9.59 7.71
N SER A 372 14.25 10.22 8.86
CA SER A 372 14.75 9.74 10.14
C SER A 372 14.11 8.41 10.54
N VAL A 373 12.78 8.26 10.41
CA VAL A 373 12.07 7.03 10.75
C VAL A 373 12.53 5.89 9.86
N THR A 374 12.61 6.10 8.54
CA THR A 374 13.09 5.09 7.60
C THR A 374 14.52 4.65 7.91
N LEU A 375 15.42 5.60 8.18
CA LEU A 375 16.81 5.28 8.50
C LEU A 375 16.93 4.43 9.77
N TYR A 376 16.25 4.82 10.85
CA TYR A 376 16.31 4.05 12.11
C TYR A 376 15.56 2.73 12.01
N LEU A 377 14.50 2.65 11.22
CA LEU A 377 13.79 1.40 10.94
C LEU A 377 14.71 0.40 10.23
N VAL A 378 15.43 0.85 9.20
CA VAL A 378 16.43 0.03 8.49
C VAL A 378 17.51 -0.46 9.45
N VAL A 379 17.99 0.41 10.34
CA VAL A 379 19.00 0.05 11.37
C VAL A 379 18.43 -0.96 12.37
N CYS A 380 17.19 -0.79 12.82
CA CYS A 380 16.52 -1.77 13.70
C CYS A 380 16.41 -3.14 13.01
N VAL A 381 15.91 -3.17 11.77
CA VAL A 381 15.79 -4.42 10.99
C VAL A 381 17.15 -5.08 10.83
N PHE A 382 18.20 -4.31 10.52
CA PHE A 382 19.56 -4.82 10.41
C PHE A 382 20.03 -5.51 11.71
N PHE A 383 19.89 -4.85 12.88
CA PHE A 383 20.31 -5.45 14.15
C PHE A 383 19.45 -6.64 14.57
N ILE A 384 18.13 -6.59 14.33
CA ILE A 384 17.22 -7.71 14.59
C ILE A 384 17.67 -8.93 13.80
N THR A 385 17.97 -8.73 12.52
CA THR A 385 18.38 -9.83 11.65
C THR A 385 19.77 -10.38 12.03
N LEU A 386 20.72 -9.50 12.33
CA LEU A 386 22.05 -9.92 12.81
C LEU A 386 21.93 -10.71 14.12
N TYR A 387 21.04 -10.30 15.00
CA TYR A 387 20.76 -11.02 16.24
C TYR A 387 20.20 -12.42 15.97
N PHE A 388 19.14 -12.55 15.19
CA PHE A 388 18.51 -13.85 14.89
C PHE A 388 19.41 -14.77 14.07
N SER A 389 20.26 -14.22 13.20
CA SER A 389 21.19 -15.04 12.38
C SER A 389 22.40 -15.56 13.13
N TYR A 390 22.94 -14.79 14.07
CA TYR A 390 24.21 -15.14 14.71
C TYR A 390 24.13 -15.29 16.22
N VAL A 391 23.43 -14.42 16.92
CA VAL A 391 23.42 -14.36 18.39
C VAL A 391 22.43 -15.35 18.99
N HIS A 392 21.21 -15.37 18.48
CA HIS A 392 20.15 -16.25 18.97
C HIS A 392 20.51 -17.74 18.89
N PRO A 393 21.08 -18.29 17.78
CA PRO A 393 21.52 -19.68 17.74
C PRO A 393 22.60 -20.04 18.76
N LEU A 394 23.51 -19.08 19.05
CA LEU A 394 24.56 -19.27 20.07
C LEU A 394 23.96 -19.33 21.48
N ILE A 395 23.02 -18.45 21.79
CA ILE A 395 22.34 -18.43 23.09
C ILE A 395 21.52 -19.72 23.26
N ARG A 396 20.77 -20.16 22.27
CA ARG A 396 19.94 -21.36 22.31
C ARG A 396 20.76 -22.64 22.45
N LYS A 397 22.00 -22.64 21.93
CA LYS A 397 22.93 -23.75 22.09
C LYS A 397 23.52 -23.84 23.52
N SER A 398 23.71 -22.69 24.17
CA SER A 398 24.29 -22.62 25.53
C SER A 398 23.25 -22.71 26.64
N LEU A 399 22.04 -22.18 26.40
CA LEU A 399 20.90 -22.11 27.33
C LEU A 399 19.62 -22.52 26.61
N PRO A 400 19.34 -23.84 26.49
CA PRO A 400 18.11 -24.29 25.84
C PRO A 400 16.90 -24.02 26.74
N GLY A 401 15.81 -23.46 26.16
CA GLY A 401 14.54 -23.24 26.86
C GLY A 401 14.20 -21.76 27.09
N MET A 402 13.25 -21.54 28.01
CA MET A 402 12.66 -20.22 28.26
C MET A 402 13.65 -19.19 28.80
N GLU A 403 14.64 -19.64 29.54
CA GLU A 403 15.71 -18.79 30.09
C GLU A 403 16.61 -18.20 28.99
N GLY A 404 16.94 -19.00 27.96
CA GLY A 404 17.67 -18.54 26.80
C GLY A 404 16.88 -17.52 25.97
N ASN A 405 15.58 -17.73 25.80
CA ASN A 405 14.70 -16.80 25.08
C ASN A 405 14.56 -15.46 25.86
N LEU A 406 14.44 -15.49 27.18
CA LEU A 406 14.41 -14.30 28.03
C LEU A 406 15.74 -13.53 27.97
N LEU A 407 16.87 -14.20 28.08
CA LEU A 407 18.17 -13.56 27.93
C LEU A 407 18.33 -12.93 26.53
N GLY A 408 17.89 -13.67 25.52
CA GLY A 408 17.89 -13.21 24.14
C GLY A 408 17.06 -11.97 23.93
N PHE A 409 15.86 -11.94 24.52
CA PHE A 409 14.99 -10.76 24.48
C PHE A 409 15.65 -9.53 25.11
N ILE A 410 16.28 -9.70 26.27
CA ILE A 410 16.99 -8.62 26.96
C ILE A 410 18.11 -8.07 26.08
N ILE A 411 18.91 -8.94 25.46
CA ILE A 411 20.03 -8.53 24.61
C ILE A 411 19.53 -7.74 23.40
N ILE A 412 18.58 -8.28 22.65
CA ILE A 412 18.07 -7.58 21.45
C ILE A 412 17.37 -6.29 21.82
N PHE A 413 16.59 -6.27 22.91
CA PHE A 413 15.94 -5.07 23.41
C PHE A 413 16.94 -3.96 23.75
N LEU A 414 18.04 -4.29 24.46
CA LEU A 414 19.08 -3.32 24.77
C LEU A 414 19.76 -2.76 23.53
N VAL A 415 20.00 -3.59 22.51
CA VAL A 415 20.62 -3.16 21.26
C VAL A 415 19.71 -2.25 20.45
N ILE A 416 18.42 -2.55 20.35
CA ILE A 416 17.50 -1.76 19.51
C ILE A 416 16.84 -0.59 20.24
N SER A 417 16.80 -0.59 21.58
CA SER A 417 16.14 0.45 22.38
C SER A 417 16.58 1.88 22.04
N PRO A 418 17.87 2.21 21.82
CA PRO A 418 18.27 3.56 21.46
C PRO A 418 17.73 3.98 20.08
N PHE A 419 17.58 3.04 19.16
CA PHE A 419 17.02 3.33 17.82
C PHE A 419 15.50 3.46 17.88
N LEU A 420 14.80 2.64 18.65
CA LEU A 420 13.36 2.80 18.91
C LEU A 420 13.07 4.13 19.61
N TRP A 421 13.87 4.47 20.61
CA TRP A 421 13.76 5.76 21.28
C TRP A 421 14.02 6.92 20.31
N ALA A 422 15.00 6.78 19.40
CA ALA A 422 15.27 7.76 18.36
C ALA A 422 14.12 7.90 17.37
N ILE A 423 13.44 6.81 16.97
CA ILE A 423 12.24 6.85 16.13
C ILE A 423 11.17 7.73 16.78
N ILE A 424 10.89 7.51 18.06
CA ILE A 424 9.85 8.24 18.81
C ILE A 424 10.25 9.69 19.04
N MET A 425 11.43 9.95 19.59
CA MET A 425 11.80 11.26 20.15
C MET A 425 12.54 12.18 19.17
N LYS A 426 13.31 11.64 18.23
CA LYS A 426 14.08 12.48 17.30
C LYS A 426 13.14 13.31 16.45
N ARG A 427 13.46 14.59 16.29
CA ARG A 427 12.65 15.61 15.60
C ARG A 427 11.40 16.11 16.34
N ASN A 428 10.96 15.50 17.44
CA ASN A 428 9.89 16.06 18.25
C ASN A 428 10.33 17.36 18.98
N ASN A 429 11.65 17.59 19.09
CA ASN A 429 12.25 18.81 19.62
C ASN A 429 12.89 19.69 18.54
N SER A 430 12.61 19.45 17.25
CA SER A 430 13.12 20.29 16.17
C SER A 430 12.53 21.70 16.23
N THR A 431 13.23 22.67 15.67
CA THR A 431 12.77 24.06 15.60
C THR A 431 11.44 24.17 14.84
N GLU A 432 11.26 23.32 13.80
CA GLU A 432 10.04 23.23 13.03
C GLU A 432 8.88 22.64 13.84
N PHE A 433 9.13 21.57 14.61
CA PHE A 433 8.11 20.98 15.49
C PHE A 433 7.67 21.96 16.58
N ARG A 434 8.63 22.62 17.25
CA ARG A 434 8.34 23.63 18.28
C ARG A 434 7.57 24.81 17.69
N LYS A 435 7.96 25.32 16.55
CA LYS A 435 7.22 26.40 15.86
C LYS A 435 5.77 25.98 15.61
N LEU A 436 5.54 24.82 15.00
CA LEU A 436 4.19 24.33 14.73
C LEU A 436 3.39 24.06 16.02
N TRP A 437 4.05 23.61 17.09
CA TRP A 437 3.41 23.36 18.38
C TRP A 437 2.98 24.64 19.09
N THR A 438 3.77 25.71 19.00
CA THR A 438 3.53 26.98 19.69
C THR A 438 2.68 27.95 18.88
N ASP A 439 2.78 27.91 17.53
CA ASP A 439 2.09 28.85 16.64
C ASP A 439 0.56 28.71 16.70
N ASN A 440 0.07 27.48 16.80
CA ASN A 440 -1.37 27.27 16.87
C ASN A 440 -1.70 25.99 17.65
N LYS A 441 -2.65 26.07 18.60
CA LYS A 441 -3.14 24.92 19.38
C LYS A 441 -3.64 23.78 18.46
N PHE A 442 -4.09 24.09 17.25
CA PHE A 442 -4.65 23.19 16.27
C PHE A 442 -3.62 22.36 15.52
N ASN A 443 -2.36 22.79 15.45
CA ASN A 443 -1.27 21.99 14.91
C ASN A 443 -0.91 20.80 15.82
N ARG A 444 -1.36 20.81 17.07
CA ARG A 444 -1.04 19.77 18.06
C ARG A 444 -1.66 18.43 17.73
N GLY A 445 -2.90 18.41 17.22
CA GLY A 445 -3.58 17.17 16.82
C GLY A 445 -2.79 16.38 15.76
N PRO A 446 -2.54 16.93 14.56
CA PRO A 446 -1.71 16.28 13.54
C PRO A 446 -0.30 15.91 14.03
N LEU A 447 0.33 16.74 14.87
CA LEU A 447 1.64 16.45 15.45
C LEU A 447 1.59 15.25 16.42
N VAL A 448 0.54 15.16 17.24
CA VAL A 448 0.29 14.01 18.12
C VAL A 448 0.03 12.75 17.30
N SER A 449 -0.75 12.84 16.22
CA SER A 449 -1.00 11.70 15.33
C SER A 449 0.29 11.13 14.72
N ILE A 450 1.21 11.99 14.30
CA ILE A 450 2.53 11.56 13.80
C ILE A 450 3.32 10.82 14.90
N VAL A 451 3.25 11.31 16.15
CA VAL A 451 3.92 10.63 17.26
C VAL A 451 3.27 9.29 17.57
N LEU A 452 1.94 9.20 17.50
CA LEU A 452 1.21 7.93 17.69
C LEU A 452 1.58 6.91 16.61
N VAL A 453 1.70 7.32 15.35
CA VAL A 453 2.16 6.43 14.26
C VAL A 453 3.58 5.90 14.53
N LYS A 454 4.49 6.73 15.02
CA LYS A 454 5.85 6.30 15.41
C LYS A 454 5.83 5.28 16.55
N ILE A 455 4.97 5.49 17.55
CA ILE A 455 4.79 4.56 18.67
C ILE A 455 4.23 3.23 18.14
N LEU A 456 3.24 3.27 17.25
CA LEU A 456 2.65 2.08 16.64
C LEU A 456 3.71 1.26 15.88
N ILE A 457 4.55 1.91 15.09
CA ILE A 457 5.67 1.25 14.37
C ILE A 457 6.60 0.55 15.38
N CYS A 458 6.98 1.23 16.47
CA CYS A 458 7.84 0.64 17.50
C CYS A 458 7.16 -0.56 18.19
N THR A 459 5.85 -0.47 18.45
CA THR A 459 5.07 -1.56 19.05
C THR A 459 5.02 -2.78 18.14
N ILE A 460 4.81 -2.59 16.85
CA ILE A 460 4.81 -3.68 15.85
C ILE A 460 6.18 -4.38 15.82
N ILE A 461 7.28 -3.62 15.82
CA ILE A 461 8.64 -4.18 15.86
C ILE A 461 8.82 -5.03 17.13
N MET A 462 8.42 -4.52 18.28
CA MET A 462 8.53 -5.24 19.55
C MET A 462 7.69 -6.51 19.59
N MET A 463 6.43 -6.42 19.10
CA MET A 463 5.54 -7.60 18.99
C MET A 463 6.16 -8.67 18.09
N SER A 464 6.73 -8.28 16.94
CA SER A 464 7.40 -9.20 16.01
C SER A 464 8.56 -9.94 16.68
N ILE A 465 9.38 -9.27 17.49
CA ILE A 465 10.49 -9.88 18.21
C ILE A 465 9.98 -10.86 19.29
N ILE A 466 8.95 -10.46 20.05
CA ILE A 466 8.36 -11.29 21.10
C ILE A 466 7.77 -12.57 20.51
N THR A 467 6.96 -12.43 19.46
CA THR A 467 6.39 -13.61 18.77
C THR A 467 7.46 -14.54 18.23
N HIS A 468 8.57 -14.02 17.74
CA HIS A 468 9.64 -14.86 17.17
C HIS A 468 10.50 -15.56 18.23
N LEU A 469 10.59 -15.01 19.44
CA LEU A 469 11.37 -15.58 20.55
C LEU A 469 10.57 -16.59 21.40
N PHE A 470 9.25 -16.40 21.49
CA PHE A 470 8.41 -17.15 22.44
C PHE A 470 7.37 -18.08 21.77
N ASN A 471 7.29 -18.10 20.44
CA ASN A 471 6.62 -19.12 19.64
C ASN A 471 7.66 -20.07 19.04
#